data_db6993160d9ce5304d46f32f9ad53086
#
_entry.id   db6993160d9ce5304d46f32f9ad53086
#
_cell.length_a   1.000
_cell.length_b   1.000
_cell.length_c   1.000
_cell.angle_alpha   90.00
_cell.angle_beta   90.00
_cell.angle_gamma   90.00
#
_symmetry.space_group_name_H-M   'P 1'
#
loop_
_entity.id
_entity.type
_entity.pdbx_description
1 polymer ?
#
loop_
_entity_poly.entity_id
_entity_poly.type
_entity_poly.pdbx_seq_one_letter_code
_entity_poly.pdbx_strand_id
1 'polypeptide(L)'
;MNDIETLKSISRAYSIQRYMNTDITPKAKALEIVTDYTMMLKGTTGSASIIKSCAIRVTNELISVTGSKYWYDVKSEIEKLSVK
;
A
#
# COMPACT_ATOMS: atom_id res chain seq x y z
N MET A 1 -3.80 -4.63 -27.64
CA MET A 1 -3.52 -4.15 -26.30
C MET A 1 -3.69 -5.30 -25.32
N ASN A 2 -2.78 -5.48 -24.41
CA ASN A 2 -2.83 -6.58 -23.47
C ASN A 2 -3.77 -6.22 -22.30
N ASP A 3 -4.85 -6.98 -22.13
CA ASP A 3 -5.85 -6.72 -21.09
C ASP A 3 -5.25 -6.74 -19.68
N ILE A 4 -4.22 -7.57 -19.45
CA ILE A 4 -3.54 -7.67 -18.18
C ILE A 4 -2.83 -6.35 -17.86
N GLU A 5 -2.17 -5.74 -18.84
CA GLU A 5 -1.51 -4.45 -18.65
C GLU A 5 -2.51 -3.33 -18.37
N THR A 6 -3.65 -3.35 -19.06
CA THR A 6 -4.71 -2.39 -18.83
C THR A 6 -5.24 -2.50 -17.41
N LEU A 7 -5.49 -3.73 -16.93
CA LEU A 7 -5.95 -3.97 -15.56
C LEU A 7 -4.92 -3.53 -14.52
N LYS A 8 -3.64 -3.80 -14.79
CA LYS A 8 -2.57 -3.34 -13.88
C LYS A 8 -2.51 -1.83 -13.80
N SER A 9 -2.65 -1.14 -14.95
CA SER A 9 -2.64 0.32 -14.97
C SER A 9 -3.83 0.91 -14.22
N ILE A 10 -5.02 0.36 -14.38
CA ILE A 10 -6.22 0.79 -13.68
C ILE A 10 -6.07 0.57 -12.18
N SER A 11 -5.62 -0.61 -11.77
CA SER A 11 -5.41 -0.95 -10.37
C SER A 11 -4.39 -0.03 -9.72
N ARG A 12 -3.29 0.25 -10.42
CA ARG A 12 -2.24 1.16 -9.96
C ARG A 12 -2.77 2.59 -9.76
N ALA A 13 -3.52 3.10 -10.74
CA ALA A 13 -4.11 4.43 -10.67
C ALA A 13 -5.10 4.53 -9.51
N TYR A 14 -5.91 3.49 -9.30
CA TYR A 14 -6.87 3.43 -8.20
C TYR A 14 -6.16 3.47 -6.85
N SER A 15 -5.11 2.67 -6.68
CA SER A 15 -4.34 2.62 -5.43
C SER A 15 -3.69 3.96 -5.12
N ILE A 16 -3.10 4.60 -6.13
CA ILE A 16 -2.48 5.92 -5.97
C ILE A 16 -3.53 6.93 -5.54
N GLN A 17 -4.67 6.98 -6.24
CA GLN A 17 -5.74 7.94 -5.95
C GLN A 17 -6.30 7.73 -4.55
N ARG A 18 -6.50 6.46 -4.14
CA ARG A 18 -7.07 6.12 -2.84
C ARG A 18 -6.20 6.63 -1.69
N TYR A 19 -4.88 6.55 -1.83
CA TYR A 19 -3.96 6.85 -0.73
C TYR A 19 -3.31 8.24 -0.84
N MET A 20 -3.71 9.06 -1.80
CA MET A 20 -3.12 10.39 -1.99
C MET A 20 -3.46 11.38 -0.88
N ASN A 21 -4.50 11.12 -0.09
CA ASN A 21 -4.84 11.97 1.04
C ASN A 21 -3.80 11.78 2.15
N THR A 22 -3.03 12.84 2.45
CA THR A 22 -1.95 12.83 3.44
C THR A 22 -2.27 13.67 4.66
N ASP A 23 -3.56 13.87 4.96
CA ASP A 23 -4.00 14.66 6.12
C ASP A 23 -3.77 13.96 7.46
N ILE A 24 -3.42 12.68 7.44
CA ILE A 24 -3.14 11.88 8.63
C ILE A 24 -1.64 11.64 8.75
N THR A 25 -1.19 11.23 9.95
CA THR A 25 0.23 10.95 10.18
C THR A 25 0.70 9.75 9.35
N PRO A 26 2.00 9.65 9.06
CA PRO A 26 2.54 8.47 8.38
C PRO A 26 2.20 7.16 9.09
N LYS A 27 2.21 7.14 10.42
CA LYS A 27 1.84 5.97 11.21
C LYS A 27 0.38 5.57 10.97
N ALA A 28 -0.53 6.55 10.99
CA ALA A 28 -1.95 6.30 10.74
C ALA A 28 -2.18 5.83 9.30
N LYS A 29 -1.46 6.41 8.34
CA LYS A 29 -1.53 5.99 6.94
C LYS A 29 -1.02 4.55 6.77
N ALA A 30 0.06 4.19 7.44
CA ALA A 30 0.59 2.84 7.40
C ALA A 30 -0.45 1.83 7.91
N LEU A 31 -1.12 2.15 9.01
CA LEU A 31 -2.18 1.31 9.56
C LEU A 31 -3.35 1.18 8.60
N GLU A 32 -3.75 2.27 7.95
CA GLU A 32 -4.82 2.26 6.95
C GLU A 32 -4.50 1.29 5.82
N ILE A 33 -3.30 1.38 5.25
CA ILE A 33 -2.87 0.54 4.14
C ILE A 33 -2.83 -0.94 4.56
N VAL A 34 -2.22 -1.23 5.71
CA VAL A 34 -2.10 -2.60 6.19
C VAL A 34 -3.47 -3.18 6.52
N THR A 35 -4.36 -2.39 7.10
CA THR A 35 -5.73 -2.82 7.40
C THR A 35 -6.49 -3.15 6.13
N ASP A 36 -6.37 -2.31 5.10
CA ASP A 36 -7.03 -2.55 3.81
C ASP A 36 -6.58 -3.88 3.19
N TYR A 37 -5.27 -4.15 3.19
CA TYR A 37 -4.77 -5.41 2.64
C TYR A 37 -5.16 -6.60 3.50
N THR A 38 -5.21 -6.43 4.82
CA THR A 38 -5.68 -7.48 5.72
C THR A 38 -7.13 -7.86 5.39
N MET A 39 -7.98 -6.86 5.16
CA MET A 39 -9.38 -7.10 4.82
C MET A 39 -9.52 -7.74 3.44
N MET A 40 -8.75 -7.29 2.46
CA MET A 40 -8.81 -7.84 1.10
C MET A 40 -8.35 -9.29 1.03
N LEU A 41 -7.37 -9.67 1.85
CA LEU A 41 -6.79 -11.01 1.83
C LEU A 41 -7.41 -11.94 2.86
N LYS A 42 -8.40 -11.46 3.60
CA LYS A 42 -9.11 -12.27 4.59
C LYS A 42 -9.77 -13.47 3.92
N GLY A 43 -9.56 -14.66 4.47
CA GLY A 43 -10.11 -15.89 3.92
C GLY A 43 -9.29 -16.49 2.79
N THR A 44 -8.18 -15.85 2.39
CA THR A 44 -7.25 -16.44 1.43
C THR A 44 -6.04 -17.00 2.17
N THR A 45 -5.07 -17.54 1.43
CA THR A 45 -3.81 -18.03 1.99
C THR A 45 -2.84 -16.91 2.35
N GLY A 46 -3.29 -15.65 2.35
CA GLY A 46 -2.45 -14.50 2.65
C GLY A 46 -1.88 -14.53 4.06
N SER A 47 -0.55 -14.63 4.16
CA SER A 47 0.15 -14.54 5.43
C SER A 47 0.44 -13.08 5.78
N ALA A 48 0.84 -12.85 7.04
CA ALA A 48 1.29 -11.53 7.48
C ALA A 48 2.41 -11.00 6.59
N SER A 49 3.29 -11.88 6.13
CA SER A 49 4.38 -11.53 5.23
C SER A 49 3.87 -10.99 3.89
N ILE A 50 2.84 -11.62 3.33
CA ILE A 50 2.25 -11.19 2.06
C ILE A 50 1.55 -9.84 2.22
N ILE A 51 0.81 -9.65 3.30
CA ILE A 51 0.14 -8.39 3.60
C ILE A 51 1.15 -7.25 3.67
N LYS A 52 2.24 -7.46 4.40
CA LYS A 52 3.29 -6.47 4.57
C LYS A 52 3.98 -6.17 3.24
N SER A 53 4.24 -7.19 2.43
CA SER A 53 4.84 -7.04 1.11
C SER A 53 3.95 -6.21 0.18
N CYS A 54 2.65 -6.45 0.19
CA CYS A 54 1.68 -5.67 -0.61
C CYS A 54 1.65 -4.22 -0.17
N ALA A 55 1.64 -3.97 1.15
CA ALA A 55 1.64 -2.62 1.70
C ALA A 55 2.90 -1.85 1.30
N ILE A 56 4.06 -2.49 1.39
CA ILE A 56 5.33 -1.88 1.00
C ILE A 56 5.35 -1.60 -0.51
N ARG A 57 4.81 -2.52 -1.30
CA ARG A 57 4.78 -2.37 -2.76
C ARG A 57 3.96 -1.15 -3.18
N VAL A 58 2.77 -0.95 -2.61
CA VAL A 58 1.95 0.21 -2.94
C VAL A 58 2.62 1.49 -2.47
N THR A 59 3.30 1.46 -1.33
CA THR A 59 4.03 2.61 -0.82
C THR A 59 5.20 2.98 -1.74
N ASN A 60 5.93 1.99 -2.27
CA ASN A 60 6.98 2.23 -3.25
C ASN A 60 6.44 2.89 -4.52
N GLU A 61 5.26 2.49 -4.98
CA GLU A 61 4.60 3.13 -6.12
C GLU A 61 4.31 4.60 -5.83
N LEU A 62 3.82 4.91 -4.63
CA LEU A 62 3.53 6.28 -4.22
C LEU A 62 4.80 7.11 -4.10
N ILE A 63 5.89 6.53 -3.61
CA ILE A 63 7.20 7.18 -3.57
C ILE A 63 7.66 7.52 -5.00
N SER A 64 7.51 6.56 -5.92
CA SER A 64 7.91 6.74 -7.31
C SER A 64 7.15 7.89 -7.99
N VAL A 65 5.87 8.04 -7.67
CA VAL A 65 5.01 9.05 -8.29
C VAL A 65 5.19 10.43 -7.64
N THR A 66 5.28 10.47 -6.30
CA THR A 66 5.27 11.74 -5.55
C THR A 66 6.66 12.23 -5.15
N GLY A 67 7.61 11.33 -4.93
CA GLY A 67 8.93 11.66 -4.39
C GLY A 67 8.88 12.27 -2.98
N SER A 68 7.76 12.16 -2.28
CA SER A 68 7.53 12.83 -1.02
C SER A 68 8.13 12.07 0.15
N LYS A 69 8.75 12.80 1.08
CA LYS A 69 9.27 12.24 2.33
C LYS A 69 8.17 11.56 3.14
N TYR A 70 6.94 12.06 3.06
CA TYR A 70 5.79 11.47 3.75
C TYR A 70 5.68 9.97 3.47
N TRP A 71 5.81 9.58 2.20
CA TRP A 71 5.67 8.17 1.81
C TRP A 71 6.86 7.31 2.23
N TYR A 72 8.06 7.89 2.32
CA TYR A 72 9.21 7.21 2.92
C TYR A 72 8.95 6.92 4.39
N ASP A 73 8.35 7.88 5.11
CA ASP A 73 8.00 7.72 6.51
C ASP A 73 6.90 6.66 6.68
N VAL A 74 5.91 6.64 5.79
CA VAL A 74 4.86 5.61 5.78
C VAL A 74 5.49 4.23 5.59
N LYS A 75 6.41 4.10 4.65
CA LYS A 75 7.10 2.83 4.40
C LYS A 75 7.85 2.36 5.66
N SER A 76 8.56 3.26 6.32
CA SER A 76 9.27 2.96 7.56
C SER A 76 8.31 2.46 8.64
N GLU A 77 7.15 3.11 8.77
CA GLU A 77 6.14 2.68 9.75
C GLU A 77 5.57 1.30 9.43
N ILE A 78 5.34 1.00 8.14
CA ILE A 78 4.89 -0.34 7.72
C ILE A 78 5.93 -1.39 8.12
N GLU A 79 7.21 -1.10 7.88
CA GLU A 79 8.30 -2.03 8.21
C GLU A 79 8.37 -2.33 9.70
N LYS A 80 7.99 -1.36 10.54
CA LYS A 80 7.99 -1.53 12.00
C LYS A 80 6.76 -2.30 12.49
N LEU A 81 5.69 -2.37 11.72
CA LEU A 81 4.47 -3.04 12.15
C LEU A 81 4.69 -4.55 12.25
N SER A 82 4.22 -5.11 13.36
CA SER A 82 4.20 -6.55 13.57
C SER A 82 2.84 -7.06 13.10
N VAL A 83 2.79 -7.59 11.89
CA VAL A 83 1.56 -8.15 11.31
C VAL A 83 1.53 -9.64 11.64
N LYS A 84 0.50 -10.05 12.38
CA LYS A 84 0.32 -11.46 12.75
C LYS A 84 -0.86 -12.06 12.05
#